data_4cd61c8071d89f5bb7fa8ff030863c2a
#
_entry.id   4cd61c8071d89f5bb7fa8ff030863c2a
#
_cell.length_a   1.000
_cell.length_b   1.000
_cell.length_c   1.000
_cell.angle_alpha   90.00
_cell.angle_beta   90.00
_cell.angle_gamma   90.00
#
_symmetry.space_group_name_H-M   'P 1'
#
loop_
_entity.id
_entity.type
_entity.pdbx_description
1 polymer ?
#
loop_
_entity_poly.entity_id
_entity_poly.type
_entity_poly.pdbx_seq_one_letter_code
_entity_poly.pdbx_strand_id
1 'polypeptide(L)'
;MDAFAATSDGHPMVALLELDVTDAIGAIERLRSAGQRVSLFAFVLRCIAIALSEHPDLNMLRHGKRLVRFEDVDVNVPVEVRTRAGRFPRQTVIRRAQDRSVAEIYAELAEARARHERSGEFSFTLSTGPRAAIFVVGSVVERPWMHAGQIAGRSVLSVSMMVDHDLVDGAPAARFAKRLQELVESADGLRPSARAAKAETPDGRPS
;
A
#
# COMPACT_ATOMS: atom_id res chain seq x y z
N MET A 1 -18.78 -14.43 -14.87
CA MET A 1 -19.45 -13.88 -13.70
C MET A 1 -18.65 -12.66 -13.26
N ASP A 2 -19.19 -11.49 -13.54
CA ASP A 2 -18.46 -10.23 -13.34
C ASP A 2 -18.40 -9.91 -11.85
N ALA A 3 -17.20 -10.06 -11.27
CA ALA A 3 -16.93 -9.66 -9.87
C ALA A 3 -17.11 -8.14 -9.66
N PHE A 4 -17.20 -7.38 -10.74
CA PHE A 4 -17.46 -5.93 -10.71
C PHE A 4 -18.95 -5.57 -10.65
N ALA A 5 -19.85 -6.49 -10.99
CA ALA A 5 -21.29 -6.21 -10.99
C ALA A 5 -21.92 -6.17 -9.59
N ALA A 6 -21.21 -6.62 -8.55
CA ALA A 6 -21.73 -6.66 -7.17
C ALA A 6 -21.49 -5.34 -6.38
N THR A 7 -20.87 -4.33 -6.99
CA THR A 7 -20.59 -3.02 -6.35
C THR A 7 -21.40 -1.87 -6.95
N SER A 8 -22.42 -2.13 -7.74
CA SER A 8 -22.93 -1.21 -8.76
C SER A 8 -24.15 -0.38 -8.39
N ASP A 9 -24.33 0.04 -7.15
CA ASP A 9 -25.23 1.16 -6.86
C ASP A 9 -24.49 2.49 -6.66
N GLY A 10 -23.16 2.52 -6.76
CA GLY A 10 -22.35 3.73 -6.63
C GLY A 10 -21.81 4.23 -7.98
N HIS A 11 -21.44 5.51 -8.04
CA HIS A 11 -20.79 6.12 -9.20
C HIS A 11 -19.26 6.09 -9.01
N PRO A 12 -18.53 5.07 -9.49
CA PRO A 12 -17.09 4.97 -9.27
C PRO A 12 -16.34 6.06 -10.05
N MET A 13 -15.47 6.78 -9.36
CA MET A 13 -14.48 7.66 -9.94
C MET A 13 -13.14 6.93 -9.95
N VAL A 14 -12.47 6.90 -11.10
CA VAL A 14 -11.18 6.21 -11.26
C VAL A 14 -10.08 7.23 -11.49
N ALA A 15 -9.02 7.15 -10.71
CA ALA A 15 -7.78 7.88 -10.93
C ALA A 15 -6.65 6.89 -11.29
N LEU A 16 -5.86 7.24 -12.30
CA LEU A 16 -4.66 6.51 -12.69
C LEU A 16 -3.45 7.33 -12.23
N LEU A 17 -2.61 6.73 -11.40
CA LEU A 17 -1.44 7.36 -10.83
C LEU A 17 -0.19 6.70 -11.39
N GLU A 18 0.80 7.51 -11.73
CA GLU A 18 2.16 7.08 -12.06
C GLU A 18 3.09 7.66 -10.99
N LEU A 19 3.76 6.79 -10.25
CA LEU A 19 4.57 7.12 -9.08
C LEU A 19 6.02 6.73 -9.34
N ASP A 20 6.94 7.66 -9.19
CA ASP A 20 8.38 7.36 -9.25
C ASP A 20 8.80 6.61 -8.00
N VAL A 21 9.19 5.35 -8.16
CA VAL A 21 9.61 4.46 -7.08
C VAL A 21 11.11 4.16 -7.09
N THR A 22 11.90 4.86 -7.90
CA THR A 22 13.33 4.61 -8.07
C THR A 22 14.07 4.70 -6.74
N ASP A 23 13.83 5.76 -5.97
CA ASP A 23 14.50 5.97 -4.69
C ASP A 23 14.03 4.96 -3.63
N ALA A 24 12.75 4.57 -3.68
CA ALA A 24 12.20 3.53 -2.82
C ALA A 24 12.81 2.15 -3.13
N ILE A 25 12.98 1.80 -4.41
CA ILE A 25 13.63 0.54 -4.82
C ILE A 25 15.07 0.52 -4.31
N GLY A 26 15.85 1.58 -4.54
CA GLY A 26 17.23 1.66 -4.05
C GLY A 26 17.33 1.59 -2.52
N ALA A 27 16.38 2.20 -1.79
CA ALA A 27 16.32 2.08 -0.34
C ALA A 27 15.99 0.64 0.12
N ILE A 28 15.05 -0.02 -0.54
CA ILE A 28 14.67 -1.41 -0.25
C ILE A 28 15.86 -2.36 -0.49
N GLU A 29 16.61 -2.15 -1.55
CA GLU A 29 17.80 -2.97 -1.85
C GLU A 29 18.87 -2.82 -0.75
N ARG A 30 19.14 -1.60 -0.30
CA ARG A 30 20.06 -1.35 0.83
C ARG A 30 19.58 -2.02 2.13
N LEU A 31 18.29 -1.91 2.45
CA LEU A 31 17.71 -2.55 3.64
C LEU A 31 17.80 -4.08 3.56
N ARG A 32 17.54 -4.65 2.39
CA ARG A 32 17.69 -6.12 2.16
C ARG A 32 19.14 -6.58 2.29
N SER A 33 20.09 -5.81 1.76
CA SER A 33 21.53 -6.10 1.93
C SER A 33 21.98 -6.04 3.39
N ALA A 34 21.29 -5.22 4.22
CA ALA A 34 21.46 -5.17 5.67
C ALA A 34 20.65 -6.25 6.43
N GLY A 35 20.07 -7.24 5.73
CA GLY A 35 19.34 -8.35 6.34
C GLY A 35 17.88 -8.07 6.69
N GLN A 36 17.36 -6.88 6.37
CA GLN A 36 15.96 -6.55 6.65
C GLN A 36 15.01 -7.15 5.60
N ARG A 37 13.86 -7.63 6.08
CA ARG A 37 12.81 -8.19 5.22
C ARG A 37 11.78 -7.11 4.87
N VAL A 38 11.92 -6.53 3.69
CA VAL A 38 11.03 -5.48 3.17
C VAL A 38 10.72 -5.72 1.69
N SER A 39 9.62 -5.15 1.20
CA SER A 39 9.24 -5.20 -0.21
C SER A 39 8.61 -3.90 -0.68
N LEU A 40 8.67 -3.63 -1.98
CA LEU A 40 8.00 -2.48 -2.59
C LEU A 40 6.49 -2.50 -2.32
N PHE A 41 5.86 -3.67 -2.41
CA PHE A 41 4.44 -3.82 -2.15
C PHE A 41 4.07 -3.46 -0.69
N ALA A 42 4.82 -3.96 0.30
CA ALA A 42 4.61 -3.61 1.70
C ALA A 42 4.83 -2.10 1.97
N PHE A 43 5.82 -1.50 1.29
CA PHE A 43 6.06 -0.07 1.34
C PHE A 43 4.89 0.75 0.77
N VAL A 44 4.39 0.40 -0.42
CA VAL A 44 3.25 1.09 -1.04
C VAL A 44 1.99 0.95 -0.19
N LEU A 45 1.73 -0.24 0.38
CA LEU A 45 0.61 -0.44 1.32
C LEU A 45 0.70 0.50 2.52
N ARG A 46 1.90 0.65 3.11
CA ARG A 46 2.12 1.60 4.21
C ARG A 46 1.83 3.04 3.78
N CYS A 47 2.32 3.46 2.62
CA CYS A 47 2.06 4.81 2.10
C CYS A 47 0.55 5.05 1.88
N ILE A 48 -0.17 4.07 1.31
CA ILE A 48 -1.63 4.14 1.16
C ILE A 48 -2.30 4.27 2.53
N ALA A 49 -1.90 3.47 3.52
CA ALA A 49 -2.50 3.50 4.85
C ALA A 49 -2.26 4.85 5.57
N ILE A 50 -1.06 5.41 5.46
CA ILE A 50 -0.76 6.75 6.01
C ILE A 50 -1.61 7.81 5.30
N ALA A 51 -1.63 7.81 3.97
CA ALA A 51 -2.44 8.76 3.22
C ALA A 51 -3.93 8.65 3.57
N LEU A 52 -4.48 7.44 3.78
CA LEU A 52 -5.86 7.23 4.23
C LEU A 52 -6.11 7.75 5.64
N SER A 53 -5.16 7.60 6.56
CA SER A 53 -5.30 8.15 7.93
C SER A 53 -5.32 9.67 7.96
N GLU A 54 -4.61 10.32 7.03
CA GLU A 54 -4.60 11.77 6.85
C GLU A 54 -5.82 12.30 6.08
N HIS A 55 -6.55 11.40 5.38
CA HIS A 55 -7.72 11.73 4.54
C HIS A 55 -8.92 10.85 4.93
N PRO A 56 -9.53 11.10 6.11
CA PRO A 56 -10.56 10.23 6.67
C PRO A 56 -11.83 10.13 5.81
N ASP A 57 -12.05 11.04 4.87
CA ASP A 57 -13.17 10.99 3.93
C ASP A 57 -13.05 9.80 2.94
N LEU A 58 -11.83 9.26 2.74
CA LEU A 58 -11.61 8.04 1.95
C LEU A 58 -11.61 6.76 2.82
N ASN A 59 -11.68 6.88 4.15
CA ASN A 59 -11.73 5.77 5.07
C ASN A 59 -13.11 5.65 5.75
N MET A 60 -14.15 5.57 4.92
CA MET A 60 -15.53 5.47 5.38
C MET A 60 -16.31 4.45 4.55
N LEU A 61 -17.49 4.09 5.05
CA LEU A 61 -18.49 3.32 4.30
C LEU A 61 -19.89 3.86 4.54
N ARG A 62 -20.79 3.58 3.58
CA ARG A 62 -22.23 3.79 3.77
C ARG A 62 -22.87 2.53 4.37
N HIS A 63 -23.55 2.70 5.48
CA HIS A 63 -24.39 1.67 6.09
C HIS A 63 -25.85 2.16 6.13
N GLY A 64 -26.66 1.78 5.15
CA GLY A 64 -27.99 2.32 4.93
C GLY A 64 -27.95 3.83 4.64
N LYS A 65 -28.59 4.62 5.51
CA LYS A 65 -28.59 6.10 5.43
C LYS A 65 -27.46 6.79 6.24
N ARG A 66 -26.58 6.02 6.87
CA ARG A 66 -25.51 6.55 7.72
C ARG A 66 -24.16 6.41 7.05
N LEU A 67 -23.29 7.41 7.20
CA LEU A 67 -21.88 7.32 6.88
C LEU A 67 -21.13 6.91 8.15
N VAL A 68 -20.35 5.85 8.05
CA VAL A 68 -19.48 5.36 9.14
C VAL A 68 -18.04 5.66 8.72
N ARG A 69 -17.39 6.53 9.48
CA ARG A 69 -15.97 6.86 9.33
C ARG A 69 -15.16 6.00 10.30
N PHE A 70 -14.06 5.44 9.80
CA PHE A 70 -13.14 4.65 10.63
C PHE A 70 -11.97 5.51 11.09
N GLU A 71 -11.55 5.33 12.33
CA GLU A 71 -10.34 5.96 12.89
C GLU A 71 -9.10 5.19 12.46
N ASP A 72 -9.16 3.86 12.53
CA ASP A 72 -8.08 2.98 12.11
C ASP A 72 -8.18 2.65 10.62
N VAL A 73 -7.03 2.49 9.97
CA VAL A 73 -6.94 2.05 8.58
C VAL A 73 -6.64 0.55 8.53
N ASP A 74 -7.67 -0.22 8.26
CA ASP A 74 -7.58 -1.65 8.00
C ASP A 74 -7.54 -1.92 6.50
N VAL A 75 -6.46 -2.50 6.01
CA VAL A 75 -6.28 -2.79 4.59
C VAL A 75 -6.52 -4.26 4.32
N ASN A 76 -7.50 -4.56 3.46
CA ASN A 76 -7.75 -5.92 3.00
C ASN A 76 -6.93 -6.19 1.73
N VAL A 77 -6.08 -7.20 1.78
CA VAL A 77 -5.10 -7.54 0.74
C VAL A 77 -5.29 -8.98 0.29
N PRO A 78 -5.46 -9.23 -1.02
CA PRO A 78 -5.38 -10.59 -1.55
C PRO A 78 -3.92 -11.06 -1.58
N VAL A 79 -3.61 -12.16 -0.91
CA VAL A 79 -2.32 -12.85 -1.00
C VAL A 79 -2.46 -14.10 -1.84
N GLU A 80 -1.59 -14.28 -2.84
CA GLU A 80 -1.56 -15.50 -3.63
C GLU A 80 -0.98 -16.64 -2.82
N VAL A 81 -1.71 -17.73 -2.74
CA VAL A 81 -1.28 -18.97 -2.09
C VAL A 81 -1.24 -20.13 -3.08
N ARG A 82 -0.29 -21.04 -2.89
CA ARG A 82 -0.19 -22.27 -3.67
C ARG A 82 -0.93 -23.40 -2.96
N THR A 83 -1.78 -24.08 -3.71
CA THR A 83 -2.49 -25.28 -3.26
C THR A 83 -2.25 -26.42 -4.24
N ARG A 84 -2.68 -27.63 -3.91
CA ARG A 84 -2.63 -28.78 -4.84
C ARG A 84 -3.47 -28.55 -6.10
N ALA A 85 -4.50 -27.71 -6.02
CA ALA A 85 -5.40 -27.38 -7.13
C ALA A 85 -4.95 -26.15 -7.95
N GLY A 86 -3.81 -25.49 -7.59
CA GLY A 86 -3.30 -24.33 -8.29
C GLY A 86 -3.01 -23.14 -7.37
N ARG A 87 -2.97 -21.93 -7.96
CA ARG A 87 -2.74 -20.67 -7.24
C ARG A 87 -4.06 -19.93 -7.09
N PHE A 88 -4.35 -19.46 -5.89
CA PHE A 88 -5.59 -18.76 -5.58
C PHE A 88 -5.31 -17.56 -4.66
N PRO A 89 -6.04 -16.44 -4.85
CA PRO A 89 -5.98 -15.30 -3.93
C PRO A 89 -6.73 -15.62 -2.64
N ARG A 90 -6.12 -15.32 -1.50
CA ARG A 90 -6.72 -15.40 -0.17
C ARG A 90 -6.70 -14.01 0.47
N GLN A 91 -7.83 -13.63 1.02
CA GLN A 91 -7.96 -12.32 1.67
C GLN A 91 -7.27 -12.32 3.03
N THR A 92 -6.51 -11.27 3.28
CA THR A 92 -5.85 -11.00 4.57
C THR A 92 -6.08 -9.53 4.94
N VAL A 93 -6.45 -9.29 6.18
CA VAL A 93 -6.66 -7.92 6.69
C VAL A 93 -5.46 -7.53 7.54
N ILE A 94 -4.76 -6.48 7.12
CA ILE A 94 -3.71 -5.83 7.91
C ILE A 94 -4.40 -4.76 8.74
N ARG A 95 -4.43 -4.98 10.05
CA ARG A 95 -5.06 -4.07 11.00
C ARG A 95 -4.15 -2.90 11.31
N ARG A 96 -4.74 -1.70 11.43
CA ARG A 96 -4.05 -0.46 11.79
C ARG A 96 -2.78 -0.26 10.96
N ALA A 97 -2.92 -0.43 9.65
CA ALA A 97 -1.79 -0.42 8.74
C ALA A 97 -1.00 0.91 8.77
N GLN A 98 -1.64 2.02 9.14
CA GLN A 98 -1.02 3.33 9.32
C GLN A 98 0.06 3.34 10.42
N ASP A 99 -0.07 2.49 11.45
CA ASP A 99 0.85 2.42 12.59
C ASP A 99 1.98 1.38 12.38
N ARG A 100 1.92 0.61 11.28
CA ARG A 100 2.87 -0.47 11.01
C ARG A 100 4.07 0.02 10.22
N SER A 101 5.24 -0.50 10.55
CA SER A 101 6.44 -0.35 9.71
C SER A 101 6.35 -1.22 8.44
N VAL A 102 7.17 -0.90 7.44
CA VAL A 102 7.26 -1.70 6.19
C VAL A 102 7.64 -3.16 6.48
N ALA A 103 8.53 -3.38 7.46
CA ALA A 103 8.98 -4.72 7.85
C ALA A 103 7.85 -5.53 8.52
N GLU A 104 7.04 -4.90 9.38
CA GLU A 104 5.89 -5.54 10.02
C GLU A 104 4.81 -5.90 8.99
N ILE A 105 4.49 -5.01 8.06
CA ILE A 105 3.54 -5.31 6.96
C ILE A 105 4.07 -6.47 6.11
N TYR A 106 5.37 -6.47 5.77
CA TYR A 106 5.97 -7.56 5.02
C TYR A 106 5.88 -8.90 5.77
N ALA A 107 6.18 -8.90 7.07
CA ALA A 107 6.12 -10.10 7.91
C ALA A 107 4.69 -10.64 8.01
N GLU A 108 3.70 -9.77 8.20
CA GLU A 108 2.28 -10.16 8.28
C GLU A 108 1.76 -10.77 6.98
N LEU A 109 2.14 -10.19 5.82
CA LEU A 109 1.80 -10.75 4.51
C LEU A 109 2.45 -12.13 4.28
N ALA A 110 3.71 -12.29 4.67
CA ALA A 110 4.44 -13.57 4.55
C ALA A 110 3.84 -14.64 5.46
N GLU A 111 3.49 -14.28 6.70
CA GLU A 111 2.84 -15.19 7.65
C GLU A 111 1.44 -15.57 7.18
N ALA A 112 0.65 -14.62 6.67
CA ALA A 112 -0.67 -14.90 6.11
C ALA A 112 -0.60 -15.91 4.97
N ARG A 113 0.35 -15.74 4.04
CA ARG A 113 0.61 -16.71 2.96
C ARG A 113 0.92 -18.08 3.50
N ALA A 114 1.89 -18.19 4.41
CA ALA A 114 2.31 -19.45 5.00
C ALA A 114 1.18 -20.13 5.80
N ARG A 115 0.34 -19.37 6.49
CA ARG A 115 -0.84 -19.88 7.22
C ARG A 115 -1.86 -20.48 6.27
N HIS A 116 -2.19 -19.76 5.19
CA HIS A 116 -3.15 -20.25 4.20
C HIS A 116 -2.64 -21.46 3.42
N GLU A 117 -1.33 -21.52 3.13
CA GLU A 117 -0.72 -22.70 2.49
C GLU A 117 -0.76 -23.95 3.39
N ARG A 118 -0.62 -23.78 4.71
CA ARG A 118 -0.71 -24.88 5.68
C ARG A 118 -2.12 -25.37 5.93
N SER A 119 -3.11 -24.46 5.98
CA SER A 119 -4.49 -24.83 6.32
C SER A 119 -5.15 -25.70 5.24
N GLY A 120 -4.71 -25.58 4.00
CA GLY A 120 -5.30 -26.32 2.87
C GLY A 120 -6.78 -26.04 2.63
N GLU A 121 -7.40 -25.20 3.46
CA GLU A 121 -8.81 -24.88 3.37
C GLU A 121 -9.09 -24.06 2.11
N PHE A 122 -10.01 -24.55 1.31
CA PHE A 122 -10.58 -23.82 0.19
C PHE A 122 -11.82 -23.05 0.67
N SER A 123 -11.63 -21.84 1.17
CA SER A 123 -12.73 -20.88 1.33
C SER A 123 -12.48 -19.65 0.44
N PHE A 124 -13.36 -19.45 -0.51
CA PHE A 124 -13.36 -18.26 -1.34
C PHE A 124 -14.27 -17.23 -0.66
N THR A 125 -13.69 -16.32 0.11
CA THR A 125 -14.42 -15.17 0.66
C THR A 125 -13.99 -13.94 -0.11
N LEU A 126 -14.74 -13.56 -1.12
CA LEU A 126 -14.62 -12.25 -1.74
C LEU A 126 -15.29 -11.24 -0.80
N SER A 127 -14.51 -10.52 -0.02
CA SER A 127 -15.04 -9.41 0.78
C SER A 127 -15.35 -8.23 -0.15
N THR A 128 -16.57 -8.22 -0.67
CA THR A 128 -17.12 -7.19 -1.54
C THR A 128 -18.00 -6.19 -0.78
N GLY A 129 -17.68 -5.89 0.47
CA GLY A 129 -18.39 -4.87 1.22
C GLY A 129 -18.24 -3.48 0.58
N PRO A 130 -19.22 -2.57 0.75
CA PRO A 130 -19.15 -1.19 0.26
C PRO A 130 -17.95 -0.50 0.91
N ARG A 131 -17.03 -0.01 0.08
CA ARG A 131 -15.77 0.63 0.51
C ARG A 131 -15.61 1.95 -0.22
N ALA A 132 -15.12 2.95 0.47
CA ALA A 132 -14.89 4.26 -0.13
C ALA A 132 -13.76 4.23 -1.16
N ALA A 133 -12.74 3.37 -0.99
CA ALA A 133 -11.60 3.31 -1.90
C ALA A 133 -11.08 1.88 -2.14
N ILE A 134 -10.69 1.61 -3.40
CA ILE A 134 -10.01 0.39 -3.83
C ILE A 134 -8.74 0.82 -4.56
N PHE A 135 -7.62 0.15 -4.27
CA PHE A 135 -6.34 0.41 -4.92
C PHE A 135 -5.88 -0.85 -5.67
N VAL A 136 -5.47 -0.66 -6.91
CA VAL A 136 -4.80 -1.71 -7.70
C VAL A 136 -3.36 -1.27 -7.91
N VAL A 137 -2.44 -1.97 -7.26
CA VAL A 137 -1.00 -1.76 -7.41
C VAL A 137 -0.54 -2.58 -8.62
N GLY A 138 -0.14 -1.89 -9.68
CA GLY A 138 0.24 -2.48 -10.95
C GLY A 138 1.73 -2.84 -11.03
N SER A 139 2.26 -2.77 -12.24
CA SER A 139 3.67 -3.09 -12.53
C SER A 139 4.58 -1.87 -12.41
N VAL A 140 5.88 -2.14 -12.20
CA VAL A 140 6.95 -1.15 -12.32
C VAL A 140 7.55 -1.26 -13.72
N VAL A 141 7.69 -0.12 -14.39
CA VAL A 141 8.26 -0.02 -15.73
C VAL A 141 9.28 1.11 -15.76
N GLU A 142 10.41 0.91 -16.43
CA GLU A 142 11.36 2.01 -16.67
C GLU A 142 10.83 2.93 -17.75
N ARG A 143 10.82 4.23 -17.45
CA ARG A 143 10.35 5.28 -18.37
C ARG A 143 11.25 6.51 -18.31
N PRO A 144 11.33 7.30 -19.40
CA PRO A 144 11.84 8.67 -19.35
C PRO A 144 10.95 9.50 -18.42
N TRP A 145 11.56 10.15 -17.44
CA TRP A 145 10.85 10.92 -16.42
C TRP A 145 11.56 12.22 -16.14
N MET A 146 10.81 13.30 -15.90
CA MET A 146 11.41 14.56 -15.51
C MET A 146 11.78 14.52 -14.03
N HIS A 147 13.08 14.54 -13.72
CA HIS A 147 13.60 14.56 -12.37
C HIS A 147 14.68 15.62 -12.22
N ALA A 148 14.57 16.49 -11.22
CA ALA A 148 15.50 17.59 -10.94
C ALA A 148 15.81 18.47 -12.19
N GLY A 149 14.80 18.72 -13.03
CA GLY A 149 14.93 19.55 -14.24
C GLY A 149 15.56 18.85 -15.45
N GLN A 150 15.82 17.54 -15.39
CA GLN A 150 16.41 16.75 -16.46
C GLN A 150 15.56 15.51 -16.75
N ILE A 151 15.64 15.00 -17.99
CA ILE A 151 15.03 13.71 -18.34
C ILE A 151 15.99 12.60 -17.90
N ALA A 152 15.51 11.70 -17.05
CA ALA A 152 16.24 10.52 -16.59
C ALA A 152 15.38 9.25 -16.73
N GLY A 153 16.02 8.09 -16.87
CA GLY A 153 15.33 6.81 -16.74
C GLY A 153 14.93 6.60 -15.26
N ARG A 154 13.64 6.41 -15.01
CA ARG A 154 13.12 6.18 -13.66
C ARG A 154 12.19 4.97 -13.66
N SER A 155 12.18 4.27 -12.53
CA SER A 155 11.25 3.17 -12.28
C SER A 155 9.90 3.74 -11.85
N VAL A 156 8.90 3.59 -12.70
CA VAL A 156 7.55 4.16 -12.50
C VAL A 156 6.57 3.04 -12.17
N LEU A 157 5.88 3.16 -11.04
CA LEU A 157 4.82 2.27 -10.59
C LEU A 157 3.47 2.83 -11.02
N SER A 158 2.66 2.03 -11.69
CA SER A 158 1.26 2.36 -11.97
C SER A 158 0.36 1.94 -10.82
N VAL A 159 -0.48 2.86 -10.33
CA VAL A 159 -1.50 2.58 -9.32
C VAL A 159 -2.84 3.11 -9.80
N SER A 160 -3.85 2.26 -9.83
CA SER A 160 -5.24 2.70 -10.05
C SER A 160 -5.93 2.85 -8.72
N MET A 161 -6.60 3.99 -8.52
CA MET A 161 -7.45 4.27 -7.37
C MET A 161 -8.89 4.38 -7.84
N MET A 162 -9.77 3.59 -7.27
CA MET A 162 -11.21 3.68 -7.49
C MET A 162 -11.88 4.16 -6.21
N VAL A 163 -12.70 5.20 -6.31
CA VAL A 163 -13.38 5.84 -5.18
C VAL A 163 -14.88 5.92 -5.51
N ASP A 164 -15.72 5.68 -4.51
CA ASP A 164 -17.16 5.88 -4.64
C ASP A 164 -17.47 7.38 -4.59
N HIS A 165 -17.92 7.95 -5.72
CA HIS A 165 -18.22 9.38 -5.85
C HIS A 165 -19.42 9.80 -4.99
N ASP A 166 -20.29 8.86 -4.60
CA ASP A 166 -21.39 9.15 -3.68
C ASP A 166 -20.92 9.39 -2.24
N LEU A 167 -19.66 9.03 -1.95
CA LEU A 167 -19.03 9.19 -0.64
C LEU A 167 -17.94 10.27 -0.63
N VAL A 168 -17.22 10.42 -1.74
CA VAL A 168 -16.01 11.25 -1.82
C VAL A 168 -16.03 12.09 -3.09
N ASP A 169 -15.93 13.40 -2.94
CA ASP A 169 -15.80 14.33 -4.07
C ASP A 169 -14.39 14.29 -4.68
N GLY A 170 -14.28 14.84 -5.92
CA GLY A 170 -13.01 14.86 -6.66
C GLY A 170 -11.88 15.60 -5.95
N ALA A 171 -12.16 16.69 -5.23
CA ALA A 171 -11.12 17.49 -4.57
C ALA A 171 -10.44 16.76 -3.39
N PRO A 172 -11.15 16.08 -2.47
CA PRO A 172 -10.53 15.17 -1.48
C PRO A 172 -9.71 14.06 -2.13
N ALA A 173 -10.24 13.40 -3.18
CA ALA A 173 -9.55 12.34 -3.89
C ALA A 173 -8.24 12.84 -4.54
N ALA A 174 -8.23 14.03 -5.13
CA ALA A 174 -7.03 14.63 -5.71
C ALA A 174 -5.98 14.99 -4.65
N ARG A 175 -6.39 15.50 -3.48
CA ARG A 175 -5.46 15.77 -2.36
C ARG A 175 -4.83 14.47 -1.83
N PHE A 176 -5.62 13.43 -1.69
CA PHE A 176 -5.13 12.11 -1.31
C PHE A 176 -4.11 11.59 -2.33
N ALA A 177 -4.43 11.64 -3.62
CA ALA A 177 -3.53 11.17 -4.68
C ALA A 177 -2.18 11.90 -4.65
N LYS A 178 -2.21 13.23 -4.47
CA LYS A 178 -1.00 14.04 -4.30
C LYS A 178 -0.20 13.62 -3.06
N ARG A 179 -0.87 13.41 -1.92
CA ARG A 179 -0.20 12.98 -0.70
C ARG A 179 0.42 11.58 -0.82
N LEU A 180 -0.28 10.65 -1.47
CA LEU A 180 0.26 9.33 -1.77
C LEU A 180 1.51 9.42 -2.64
N GLN A 181 1.49 10.26 -3.67
CA GLN A 181 2.66 10.52 -4.52
C GLN A 181 3.84 11.03 -3.69
N GLU A 182 3.64 12.03 -2.84
CA GLU A 182 4.69 12.59 -1.97
C GLU A 182 5.33 11.53 -1.07
N LEU A 183 4.52 10.67 -0.43
CA LEU A 183 4.99 9.60 0.44
C LEU A 183 5.83 8.55 -0.32
N VAL A 184 5.36 8.15 -1.50
CA VAL A 184 6.03 7.14 -2.31
C VAL A 184 7.34 7.67 -2.89
N GLU A 185 7.32 8.85 -3.51
CA GLU A 185 8.48 9.45 -4.17
C GLU A 185 9.57 9.88 -3.17
N SER A 186 9.18 10.26 -1.94
CA SER A 186 10.15 10.55 -0.86
C SER A 186 10.77 9.32 -0.22
N ALA A 187 10.30 8.11 -0.55
CA ALA A 187 10.68 6.85 0.11
C ALA A 187 10.47 6.91 1.64
N ASP A 188 9.32 7.48 2.08
CA ASP A 188 9.01 7.68 3.49
C ASP A 188 9.01 6.37 4.28
N GLY A 189 9.72 6.36 5.42
CA GLY A 189 9.84 5.18 6.26
C GLY A 189 10.77 4.08 5.77
N LEU A 190 11.48 4.27 4.63
CA LEU A 190 12.57 3.40 4.16
C LEU A 190 13.96 3.96 4.48
N ARG A 191 14.05 5.21 4.93
CA ARG A 191 15.31 5.81 5.37
C ARG A 191 15.60 5.37 6.79
N PRO A 192 16.88 5.06 7.14
CA PRO A 192 17.25 4.82 8.52
C PRO A 192 16.82 6.01 9.36
N SER A 193 16.11 5.80 10.46
CA SER A 193 15.77 6.90 11.36
C SER A 193 17.07 7.55 11.81
N ALA A 194 17.11 8.89 11.83
CA ALA A 194 18.28 9.65 12.30
C ALA A 194 18.70 9.27 13.74
N ARG A 195 17.84 8.54 14.45
CA ARG A 195 18.10 8.01 15.79
C ARG A 195 19.03 6.78 15.78
N ALA A 196 19.05 5.98 14.70
CA ALA A 196 19.94 4.84 14.54
C ALA A 196 21.36 5.28 14.13
N ALA A 197 21.48 6.33 13.34
CA ALA A 197 22.76 6.86 12.89
C ALA A 197 23.60 7.48 14.04
N LYS A 198 22.98 7.84 15.15
CA LYS A 198 23.66 8.45 16.33
C LYS A 198 24.23 7.40 17.30
N ALA A 199 23.88 6.13 17.13
CA ALA A 199 24.35 5.03 17.98
C ALA A 199 25.65 4.36 17.49
N GLU A 200 26.14 4.70 16.31
CA GLU A 200 27.35 4.12 15.71
C GLU A 200 28.59 5.03 15.75
N THR A 201 28.57 6.13 16.52
CA THR A 201 29.81 6.87 16.74
C THR A 201 30.55 6.23 17.91
N PRO A 202 31.64 5.48 17.70
CA PRO A 202 32.46 4.96 18.81
C PRO A 202 33.09 6.14 19.52
N ASP A 203 32.91 6.18 20.84
CA ASP A 203 33.53 7.13 21.76
C ASP A 203 35.08 7.00 21.64
N GLY A 204 35.66 7.88 20.85
CA GLY A 204 37.10 8.00 20.69
C GLY A 204 37.70 8.61 21.96
N ARG A 205 38.05 7.80 22.95
CA ARG A 205 38.94 8.25 24.05
C ARG A 205 40.39 8.16 23.54
N PRO A 206 41.12 9.25 23.54
CA PRO A 206 42.57 9.19 23.41
C PRO A 206 43.19 8.70 24.73
N SER A 207 44.11 7.79 24.62
CA SER A 207 45.03 7.34 25.70
C SER A 207 46.04 8.41 26.00
#